data_c5c8ddde686602129e9b460953563ddf
#
_entry.id   c5c8ddde686602129e9b460953563ddf
#
_cell.length_a   1.000
_cell.length_b   1.000
_cell.length_c   1.000
_cell.angle_alpha   90.00
_cell.angle_beta   90.00
_cell.angle_gamma   90.00
#
_symmetry.space_group_name_H-M   'P 1'
#
loop_
_entity.id
_entity.type
_entity.pdbx_description
1 polymer ?
#
loop_
_entity_poly.entity_id
_entity_poly.type
_entity_poly.pdbx_seq_one_letter_code
_entity_poly.pdbx_strand_id
1 'polypeptide(L)'
;MADSALVDALIVMDVQLRDARVPLLRTLPLPSVLIGFPAEADGLTCIDLDFTATGESCVGHLAQLGHRCVALLGSPPEVYARGTGFAQRTAAGFTAAARRGGMTSTVLPCEPTRAAARETVERLLHDHPDLTGVVVHNEPALPLLMEAFQQAGMRIPQDLSMVAVCPDELAENTAVPVTSVAIPAAEVGERAVGLLMDKLNGRSVPDATLLPPRLTPRASTAPRGSG
;
A
#
# COMPACT_ATOMS: atom_id res chain seq x y z
N MET A 1 8.17 -37.04 27.17
CA MET A 1 6.85 -36.68 26.67
C MET A 1 7.08 -35.97 25.35
N ALA A 2 6.65 -36.56 24.25
CA ALA A 2 6.76 -35.90 22.95
C ALA A 2 5.82 -34.69 22.96
N ASP A 3 6.39 -33.48 22.92
CA ASP A 3 5.66 -32.28 22.56
C ASP A 3 5.11 -32.52 21.16
N SER A 4 3.83 -32.84 21.05
CA SER A 4 3.18 -32.89 19.76
C SER A 4 3.01 -31.45 19.32
N ALA A 5 3.99 -30.97 18.54
CA ALA A 5 3.86 -29.72 17.83
C ALA A 5 2.59 -29.83 16.96
N LEU A 6 1.61 -28.95 17.19
CA LEU A 6 0.35 -28.91 16.43
C LEU A 6 0.57 -28.45 14.99
N VAL A 7 1.74 -27.91 14.68
CA VAL A 7 2.13 -27.36 13.37
C VAL A 7 3.60 -27.61 13.11
N ASP A 8 3.97 -27.79 11.85
CA ASP A 8 5.36 -28.03 11.41
C ASP A 8 6.08 -26.73 11.05
N ALA A 9 5.33 -25.66 10.73
CA ALA A 9 5.88 -24.37 10.28
C ALA A 9 4.84 -23.26 10.43
N LEU A 10 5.26 -21.99 10.27
CA LEU A 10 4.43 -20.81 10.47
C LEU A 10 4.50 -19.85 9.28
N ILE A 11 3.34 -19.34 8.85
CA ILE A 11 3.25 -18.12 8.04
C ILE A 11 2.65 -17.03 8.93
N VAL A 12 3.37 -15.91 9.07
CA VAL A 12 2.97 -14.80 9.91
C VAL A 12 2.56 -13.62 9.04
N MET A 13 1.35 -13.12 9.22
CA MET A 13 0.76 -12.03 8.44
C MET A 13 0.54 -10.79 9.31
N ASP A 14 0.18 -9.66 8.67
CA ASP A 14 -0.08 -8.37 9.34
C ASP A 14 1.10 -7.94 10.23
N VAL A 15 2.29 -7.90 9.62
CA VAL A 15 3.55 -7.62 10.33
C VAL A 15 3.67 -6.13 10.61
N GLN A 16 3.89 -5.80 11.87
CA GLN A 16 4.16 -4.44 12.32
C GLN A 16 5.66 -4.11 12.24
N LEU A 17 6.01 -2.83 12.15
CA LEU A 17 7.41 -2.41 12.17
C LEU A 17 8.11 -2.81 13.48
N ARG A 18 7.39 -2.70 14.61
CA ARG A 18 7.83 -3.18 15.93
C ARG A 18 6.91 -4.33 16.37
N ASP A 19 7.07 -5.47 15.74
CA ASP A 19 6.19 -6.62 15.95
C ASP A 19 6.64 -7.41 17.18
N ALA A 20 5.75 -7.50 18.18
CA ALA A 20 6.02 -8.21 19.42
C ALA A 20 6.22 -9.73 19.25
N ARG A 21 5.83 -10.29 18.09
CA ARG A 21 6.05 -11.71 17.77
C ARG A 21 7.48 -12.02 17.34
N VAL A 22 8.23 -11.02 16.84
CA VAL A 22 9.58 -11.20 16.28
C VAL A 22 10.57 -11.84 17.24
N PRO A 23 10.70 -11.40 18.51
CA PRO A 23 11.60 -12.06 19.46
C PRO A 23 11.29 -13.54 19.65
N LEU A 24 10.00 -13.91 19.72
CA LEU A 24 9.57 -15.30 19.83
C LEU A 24 9.91 -16.09 18.57
N LEU A 25 9.61 -15.57 17.38
CA LEU A 25 9.88 -16.23 16.10
C LEU A 25 11.36 -16.58 15.91
N ARG A 26 12.26 -15.75 16.42
CA ARG A 26 13.71 -16.01 16.37
C ARG A 26 14.16 -17.16 17.29
N THR A 27 13.40 -17.47 18.31
CA THR A 27 13.74 -18.52 19.30
C THR A 27 13.02 -19.85 19.03
N LEU A 28 11.96 -19.82 18.22
CA LEU A 28 11.22 -21.04 17.90
C LEU A 28 12.04 -21.96 16.98
N PRO A 29 12.07 -23.28 17.26
CA PRO A 29 12.71 -24.26 16.38
C PRO A 29 11.90 -24.56 15.11
N LEU A 30 10.82 -23.83 14.87
CA LEU A 30 9.92 -24.01 13.74
C LEU A 30 10.29 -23.07 12.59
N PRO A 31 10.40 -23.56 11.36
CA PRO A 31 10.52 -22.73 10.18
C PRO A 31 9.38 -21.71 10.11
N SER A 32 9.72 -20.45 9.86
CA SER A 32 8.72 -19.39 9.71
C SER A 32 9.02 -18.50 8.50
N VAL A 33 7.96 -17.98 7.89
CA VAL A 33 7.99 -16.97 6.83
C VAL A 33 7.01 -15.86 7.21
N LEU A 34 7.46 -14.62 7.12
CA LEU A 34 6.64 -13.44 7.38
C LEU A 34 6.16 -12.85 6.03
N ILE A 35 4.86 -12.66 5.90
CA ILE A 35 4.30 -11.81 4.84
C ILE A 35 4.25 -10.40 5.43
N GLY A 36 5.25 -9.59 5.07
CA GLY A 36 5.54 -8.31 5.68
C GLY A 36 6.96 -8.22 6.22
N PHE A 37 7.41 -7.01 6.49
CA PHE A 37 8.75 -6.74 7.01
C PHE A 37 8.67 -5.97 8.33
N PRO A 38 9.22 -6.50 9.44
CA PRO A 38 9.50 -5.70 10.64
C PRO A 38 10.63 -4.70 10.35
N ALA A 39 10.83 -3.72 11.23
CA ALA A 39 11.97 -2.79 11.12
C ALA A 39 13.32 -3.51 11.25
N GLU A 40 13.38 -4.52 12.12
CA GLU A 40 14.53 -5.40 12.32
C GLU A 40 14.21 -6.78 11.78
N ALA A 41 14.58 -7.05 10.52
CA ALA A 41 14.28 -8.31 9.83
C ALA A 41 15.40 -9.34 9.88
N ASP A 42 16.56 -9.03 10.49
CA ASP A 42 17.73 -9.92 10.52
C ASP A 42 17.39 -11.30 11.09
N GLY A 43 17.77 -12.33 10.36
CA GLY A 43 17.53 -13.73 10.73
C GLY A 43 16.08 -14.20 10.53
N LEU A 44 15.23 -13.41 9.90
CA LEU A 44 13.87 -13.75 9.51
C LEU A 44 13.79 -13.93 7.99
N THR A 45 12.88 -14.80 7.55
CA THR A 45 12.54 -14.91 6.14
C THR A 45 11.28 -14.11 5.88
N CYS A 46 11.39 -13.03 5.10
CA CYS A 46 10.31 -12.09 4.86
C CYS A 46 10.01 -11.98 3.36
N ILE A 47 8.74 -11.88 3.01
CA ILE A 47 8.26 -11.60 1.65
C ILE A 47 7.15 -10.56 1.69
N ASP A 48 7.15 -9.63 0.73
CA ASP A 48 6.07 -8.65 0.59
C ASP A 48 6.12 -7.96 -0.79
N LEU A 49 5.08 -7.18 -1.12
CA LEU A 49 5.18 -6.14 -2.13
C LEU A 49 6.15 -5.04 -1.63
N ASP A 50 6.99 -4.50 -2.49
CA ASP A 50 7.77 -3.31 -2.15
C ASP A 50 6.86 -2.09 -2.03
N PHE A 51 6.29 -1.90 -0.85
CA PHE A 51 5.38 -0.78 -0.57
C PHE A 51 6.07 0.58 -0.60
N THR A 52 7.38 0.64 -0.37
CA THR A 52 8.13 1.90 -0.56
C THR A 52 8.20 2.25 -2.04
N ALA A 53 8.64 1.32 -2.88
CA ALA A 53 8.64 1.51 -4.32
C ALA A 53 7.23 1.71 -4.90
N THR A 54 6.19 1.13 -4.26
CA THR A 54 4.78 1.35 -4.63
C THR A 54 4.39 2.82 -4.46
N GLY A 55 4.67 3.43 -3.31
CA GLY A 55 4.43 4.87 -3.09
C GLY A 55 5.21 5.74 -4.07
N GLU A 56 6.47 5.39 -4.34
CA GLU A 56 7.30 6.08 -5.32
C GLU A 56 6.75 5.97 -6.76
N SER A 57 6.29 4.80 -7.17
CA SER A 57 5.72 4.54 -8.48
C SER A 57 4.44 5.36 -8.72
N CYS A 58 3.55 5.43 -7.73
CA CYS A 58 2.33 6.23 -7.82
C CYS A 58 2.65 7.72 -8.03
N VAL A 59 3.57 8.28 -7.24
CA VAL A 59 4.00 9.68 -7.38
C VAL A 59 4.70 9.91 -8.72
N GLY A 60 5.58 8.99 -9.13
CA GLY A 60 6.29 9.06 -10.40
C GLY A 60 5.34 9.15 -11.60
N HIS A 61 4.27 8.34 -11.59
CA HIS A 61 3.22 8.39 -12.62
C HIS A 61 2.50 9.76 -12.65
N LEU A 62 2.07 10.27 -11.49
CA LEU A 62 1.43 11.59 -11.41
C LEU A 62 2.38 12.73 -11.82
N ALA A 63 3.65 12.66 -11.45
CA ALA A 63 4.67 13.64 -11.83
C ALA A 63 4.92 13.66 -13.33
N GLN A 64 4.95 12.49 -14.00
CA GLN A 64 5.08 12.37 -15.47
C GLN A 64 3.89 13.00 -16.20
N LEU A 65 2.70 12.96 -15.60
CA LEU A 65 1.49 13.61 -16.10
C LEU A 65 1.41 15.11 -15.77
N GLY A 66 2.42 15.68 -15.11
CA GLY A 66 2.53 17.11 -14.83
C GLY A 66 1.88 17.56 -13.53
N HIS A 67 1.36 16.65 -12.69
CA HIS A 67 0.82 17.00 -11.38
C HIS A 67 1.92 17.50 -10.44
N ARG A 68 1.61 18.53 -9.61
CA ARG A 68 2.56 19.16 -8.69
C ARG A 68 2.03 19.25 -7.26
N CYS A 69 0.73 19.08 -7.05
CA CYS A 69 0.10 19.00 -5.73
C CYS A 69 -0.65 17.66 -5.64
N VAL A 70 -0.23 16.79 -4.73
CA VAL A 70 -0.72 15.42 -4.61
C VAL A 70 -1.01 15.03 -3.16
N ALA A 71 -1.97 14.12 -2.97
CA ALA A 71 -2.29 13.58 -1.65
C ALA A 71 -2.26 12.05 -1.65
N LEU A 72 -1.86 11.47 -0.51
CA LEU A 72 -2.07 10.06 -0.20
C LEU A 72 -3.23 9.93 0.78
N LEU A 73 -4.31 9.28 0.36
CA LEU A 73 -5.43 8.88 1.20
C LEU A 73 -5.20 7.44 1.63
N GLY A 74 -4.72 7.29 2.86
CA GLY A 74 -4.18 6.03 3.36
C GLY A 74 -5.17 5.24 4.20
N SER A 75 -4.67 4.20 4.81
CA SER A 75 -5.39 3.32 5.74
C SER A 75 -5.99 4.10 6.91
N PRO A 76 -6.92 3.49 7.68
CA PRO A 76 -7.46 4.09 8.89
C PRO A 76 -6.38 4.51 9.90
N PRO A 77 -6.64 5.52 10.75
CA PRO A 77 -5.67 6.02 11.74
C PRO A 77 -5.08 4.92 12.64
N GLU A 78 -5.89 3.94 13.03
CA GLU A 78 -5.47 2.83 13.87
C GLU A 78 -4.38 1.95 13.23
N VAL A 79 -4.40 1.81 11.89
CA VAL A 79 -3.40 1.04 11.13
C VAL A 79 -2.03 1.71 11.25
N TYR A 80 -2.00 3.03 11.19
CA TYR A 80 -0.76 3.81 11.41
C TYR A 80 -0.33 3.79 12.88
N ALA A 81 -1.29 3.92 13.82
CA ALA A 81 -1.02 3.95 15.25
C ALA A 81 -0.39 2.65 15.76
N ARG A 82 -0.83 1.50 15.25
CA ARG A 82 -0.23 0.20 15.59
C ARG A 82 1.05 -0.12 14.84
N GLY A 83 1.48 0.75 13.92
CA GLY A 83 2.76 0.61 13.21
C GLY A 83 2.78 -0.44 12.11
N THR A 84 1.67 -0.63 11.41
CA THR A 84 1.59 -1.60 10.32
C THR A 84 2.55 -1.25 9.17
N GLY A 85 3.41 -2.18 8.79
CA GLY A 85 4.56 -1.95 7.92
C GLY A 85 4.19 -1.45 6.52
N PHE A 86 3.20 -2.06 5.86
CA PHE A 86 2.80 -1.69 4.51
C PHE A 86 2.32 -0.23 4.42
N ALA A 87 1.49 0.22 5.37
CA ALA A 87 0.94 1.56 5.37
C ALA A 87 2.02 2.63 5.55
N GLN A 88 2.93 2.42 6.51
CA GLN A 88 4.02 3.35 6.77
C GLN A 88 5.05 3.40 5.63
N ARG A 89 5.37 2.26 5.01
CA ARG A 89 6.30 2.21 3.87
C ARG A 89 5.73 2.89 2.64
N THR A 90 4.45 2.69 2.32
CA THR A 90 3.80 3.41 1.21
C THR A 90 3.83 4.92 1.45
N ALA A 91 3.47 5.37 2.65
CA ALA A 91 3.49 6.79 2.99
C ALA A 91 4.91 7.38 2.94
N ALA A 92 5.92 6.62 3.39
CA ALA A 92 7.32 7.04 3.33
C ALA A 92 7.81 7.17 1.87
N GLY A 93 7.53 6.17 1.03
CA GLY A 93 7.88 6.19 -0.40
C GLY A 93 7.19 7.33 -1.15
N PHE A 94 5.88 7.50 -0.93
CA PHE A 94 5.09 8.61 -1.47
C PHE A 94 5.69 9.97 -1.10
N THR A 95 5.93 10.21 0.19
CA THR A 95 6.45 11.49 0.67
C THR A 95 7.86 11.76 0.16
N ALA A 96 8.73 10.75 0.16
CA ALA A 96 10.09 10.88 -0.34
C ALA A 96 10.12 11.21 -1.84
N ALA A 97 9.30 10.53 -2.65
CA ALA A 97 9.22 10.78 -4.09
C ALA A 97 8.65 12.17 -4.41
N ALA A 98 7.57 12.58 -3.72
CA ALA A 98 7.00 13.92 -3.88
C ALA A 98 8.01 15.01 -3.55
N ARG A 99 8.74 14.87 -2.44
CA ARG A 99 9.82 15.79 -2.06
C ARG A 99 10.93 15.87 -3.10
N ARG A 100 11.41 14.71 -3.61
CA ARG A 100 12.43 14.67 -4.67
C ARG A 100 11.96 15.36 -5.95
N GLY A 101 10.66 15.22 -6.27
CA GLY A 101 10.02 15.86 -7.43
C GLY A 101 9.64 17.33 -7.24
N GLY A 102 9.94 17.96 -6.09
CA GLY A 102 9.55 19.33 -5.78
C GLY A 102 8.03 19.53 -5.75
N MET A 103 7.26 18.48 -5.39
CA MET A 103 5.81 18.50 -5.35
C MET A 103 5.31 18.85 -3.94
N THR A 104 4.22 19.61 -3.85
CA THR A 104 3.44 19.72 -2.61
C THR A 104 2.72 18.41 -2.35
N SER A 105 2.82 17.89 -1.13
CA SER A 105 2.21 16.61 -0.81
C SER A 105 1.68 16.54 0.61
N THR A 106 0.59 15.79 0.81
CA THR A 106 0.03 15.51 2.13
C THR A 106 -0.35 14.03 2.23
N VAL A 107 -0.37 13.50 3.46
CA VAL A 107 -0.81 12.13 3.77
C VAL A 107 -1.93 12.23 4.79
N LEU A 108 -3.10 11.69 4.46
CA LEU A 108 -4.27 11.69 5.32
C LEU A 108 -4.76 10.25 5.53
N PRO A 109 -4.84 9.77 6.78
CA PRO A 109 -5.56 8.55 7.06
C PRO A 109 -7.06 8.78 6.86
N CYS A 110 -7.79 7.74 6.43
CA CYS A 110 -9.21 7.81 6.19
C CYS A 110 -9.91 6.55 6.68
N GLU A 111 -10.96 6.69 7.48
CA GLU A 111 -11.83 5.57 7.80
C GLU A 111 -12.66 5.17 6.57
N PRO A 112 -12.93 3.87 6.32
CA PRO A 112 -13.70 3.41 5.17
C PRO A 112 -15.21 3.59 5.38
N THR A 113 -15.64 4.81 5.68
CA THR A 113 -17.04 5.20 5.84
C THR A 113 -17.38 6.40 4.96
N ARG A 114 -18.64 6.52 4.51
CA ARG A 114 -19.10 7.67 3.70
C ARG A 114 -18.86 9.00 4.40
N ALA A 115 -19.10 9.07 5.71
CA ALA A 115 -18.93 10.28 6.49
C ALA A 115 -17.45 10.71 6.52
N ALA A 116 -16.54 9.78 6.83
CA ALA A 116 -15.12 10.05 6.88
C ALA A 116 -14.53 10.39 5.50
N ALA A 117 -14.97 9.69 4.45
CA ALA A 117 -14.55 9.99 3.07
C ALA A 117 -14.93 11.41 2.67
N ARG A 118 -16.18 11.84 2.95
CA ARG A 118 -16.65 13.20 2.67
C ARG A 118 -15.86 14.23 3.46
N GLU A 119 -15.72 14.05 4.77
CA GLU A 119 -14.96 14.98 5.62
C GLU A 119 -13.50 15.10 5.18
N THR A 120 -12.87 13.95 4.83
CA THR A 120 -11.50 13.92 4.34
C THR A 120 -11.35 14.70 3.04
N VAL A 121 -12.28 14.53 2.08
CA VAL A 121 -12.27 15.24 0.79
C VAL A 121 -12.52 16.73 0.99
N GLU A 122 -13.52 17.13 1.79
CA GLU A 122 -13.83 18.54 2.07
C GLU A 122 -12.62 19.25 2.68
N ARG A 123 -12.00 18.67 3.70
CA ARG A 123 -10.78 19.18 4.32
C ARG A 123 -9.62 19.25 3.34
N LEU A 124 -9.40 18.18 2.58
CA LEU A 124 -8.29 18.11 1.62
C LEU A 124 -8.39 19.20 0.55
N LEU A 125 -9.58 19.44 -0.01
CA LEU A 125 -9.81 20.47 -1.02
C LEU A 125 -9.75 21.89 -0.43
N HIS A 126 -10.14 22.06 0.84
CA HIS A 126 -9.99 23.35 1.55
C HIS A 126 -8.52 23.69 1.81
N ASP A 127 -7.75 22.73 2.32
CA ASP A 127 -6.35 22.93 2.71
C ASP A 127 -5.40 22.96 1.51
N HIS A 128 -5.78 22.30 0.40
CA HIS A 128 -4.98 22.15 -0.82
C HIS A 128 -5.81 22.48 -2.08
N PRO A 129 -6.16 23.75 -2.33
CA PRO A 129 -6.99 24.15 -3.47
C PRO A 129 -6.35 23.83 -4.84
N ASP A 130 -5.02 23.69 -4.88
CA ASP A 130 -4.26 23.32 -6.09
C ASP A 130 -4.10 21.80 -6.28
N LEU A 131 -4.78 20.97 -5.48
CA LEU A 131 -4.72 19.53 -5.56
C LEU A 131 -5.22 19.03 -6.93
N THR A 132 -4.42 18.22 -7.60
CA THR A 132 -4.79 17.62 -8.90
C THR A 132 -4.49 16.13 -9.01
N GLY A 133 -3.82 15.56 -8.03
CA GLY A 133 -3.55 14.12 -8.02
C GLY A 133 -3.74 13.50 -6.65
N VAL A 134 -4.36 12.33 -6.59
CA VAL A 134 -4.50 11.56 -5.35
C VAL A 134 -4.03 10.12 -5.57
N VAL A 135 -3.42 9.57 -4.53
CA VAL A 135 -3.13 8.15 -4.39
C VAL A 135 -4.02 7.60 -3.29
N VAL A 136 -4.74 6.53 -3.54
CA VAL A 136 -5.59 5.86 -2.55
C VAL A 136 -4.96 4.51 -2.19
N HIS A 137 -4.56 4.35 -0.93
CA HIS A 137 -4.10 3.08 -0.37
C HIS A 137 -5.01 2.65 0.78
N ASN A 138 -6.27 2.43 0.42
CA ASN A 138 -7.35 2.01 1.32
C ASN A 138 -8.47 1.43 0.46
N GLU A 139 -8.39 0.13 0.17
CA GLU A 139 -9.30 -0.54 -0.76
C GLU A 139 -10.79 -0.33 -0.41
N PRO A 140 -11.24 -0.51 0.85
CA PRO A 140 -12.65 -0.30 1.19
C PRO A 140 -13.09 1.16 1.06
N ALA A 141 -12.17 2.13 1.18
CA ALA A 141 -12.50 3.55 1.06
C ALA A 141 -12.49 4.04 -0.40
N LEU A 142 -11.87 3.32 -1.35
CA LEU A 142 -11.71 3.76 -2.74
C LEU A 142 -13.03 4.18 -3.39
N PRO A 143 -14.10 3.37 -3.44
CA PRO A 143 -15.37 3.78 -4.06
C PRO A 143 -16.02 4.95 -3.31
N LEU A 144 -15.87 5.02 -1.98
CA LEU A 144 -16.43 6.09 -1.16
C LEU A 144 -15.73 7.42 -1.41
N LEU A 145 -14.41 7.40 -1.57
CA LEU A 145 -13.61 8.57 -1.91
C LEU A 145 -13.91 9.07 -3.33
N MET A 146 -14.07 8.17 -4.31
CA MET A 146 -14.48 8.54 -5.67
C MET A 146 -15.83 9.26 -5.65
N GLU A 147 -16.82 8.71 -4.92
CA GLU A 147 -18.14 9.33 -4.74
C GLU A 147 -18.02 10.69 -4.04
N ALA A 148 -17.20 10.82 -2.99
CA ALA A 148 -17.02 12.07 -2.26
C ALA A 148 -16.38 13.16 -3.13
N PHE A 149 -15.36 12.86 -3.93
CA PHE A 149 -14.78 13.80 -4.89
C PHE A 149 -15.81 14.23 -5.95
N GLN A 150 -16.61 13.31 -6.48
CA GLN A 150 -17.66 13.63 -7.43
C GLN A 150 -18.72 14.55 -6.81
N GLN A 151 -19.14 14.30 -5.56
CA GLN A 151 -20.08 15.16 -4.82
C GLN A 151 -19.52 16.55 -4.55
N ALA A 152 -18.19 16.67 -4.38
CA ALA A 152 -17.48 17.93 -4.27
C ALA A 152 -17.26 18.65 -5.61
N GLY A 153 -17.81 18.12 -6.73
CA GLY A 153 -17.73 18.71 -8.06
C GLY A 153 -16.45 18.39 -8.84
N MET A 154 -15.59 17.50 -8.33
CA MET A 154 -14.35 17.10 -8.99
C MET A 154 -14.59 15.94 -9.96
N ARG A 155 -14.28 16.13 -11.23
CA ARG A 155 -14.39 15.10 -12.27
C ARG A 155 -13.07 14.32 -12.35
N ILE A 156 -13.16 12.99 -12.35
CA ILE A 156 -12.04 12.08 -12.55
C ILE A 156 -12.08 11.57 -14.00
N PRO A 157 -11.02 11.77 -14.80
CA PRO A 157 -9.69 12.34 -14.49
C PRO A 157 -9.56 13.85 -14.76
N GLN A 158 -10.58 14.57 -15.24
CA GLN A 158 -10.47 15.92 -15.81
C GLN A 158 -9.95 16.96 -14.82
N ASP A 159 -10.46 16.93 -13.59
CA ASP A 159 -10.10 17.88 -12.53
C ASP A 159 -9.11 17.24 -11.53
N LEU A 160 -9.19 15.91 -11.37
CA LEU A 160 -8.39 15.15 -10.40
C LEU A 160 -7.97 13.81 -10.98
N SER A 161 -6.67 13.56 -11.10
CA SER A 161 -6.13 12.23 -11.39
C SER A 161 -6.09 11.38 -10.14
N MET A 162 -6.49 10.11 -10.26
CA MET A 162 -6.52 9.16 -9.14
C MET A 162 -5.74 7.90 -9.48
N VAL A 163 -4.84 7.51 -8.57
CA VAL A 163 -4.12 6.22 -8.59
C VAL A 163 -4.51 5.43 -7.36
N ALA A 164 -4.71 4.13 -7.47
CA ALA A 164 -5.00 3.28 -6.32
C ALA A 164 -3.93 2.21 -6.11
N VAL A 165 -3.73 1.80 -4.86
CA VAL A 165 -3.00 0.59 -4.49
C VAL A 165 -4.04 -0.42 -4.05
N CYS A 166 -4.41 -1.34 -4.96
CA CYS A 166 -5.51 -2.28 -4.74
C CYS A 166 -5.43 -3.45 -5.75
N PRO A 167 -6.18 -4.54 -5.54
CA PRO A 167 -6.32 -5.60 -6.53
C PRO A 167 -6.84 -5.07 -7.87
N ASP A 168 -6.35 -5.63 -8.99
CA ASP A 168 -6.75 -5.21 -10.34
C ASP A 168 -8.26 -5.34 -10.57
N GLU A 169 -8.88 -6.40 -10.06
CA GLU A 169 -10.32 -6.61 -10.14
C GLU A 169 -11.12 -5.43 -9.55
N LEU A 170 -10.68 -4.91 -8.39
CA LEU A 170 -11.31 -3.72 -7.80
C LEU A 170 -11.10 -2.50 -8.68
N ALA A 171 -9.87 -2.28 -9.18
CA ALA A 171 -9.53 -1.14 -10.00
C ALA A 171 -10.33 -1.09 -11.32
N GLU A 172 -10.60 -2.23 -11.91
CA GLU A 172 -11.35 -2.37 -13.18
C GLU A 172 -12.85 -2.15 -13.00
N ASN A 173 -13.40 -2.53 -11.84
CA ASN A 173 -14.84 -2.48 -11.57
C ASN A 173 -15.31 -1.19 -10.88
N THR A 174 -14.47 -0.17 -10.79
CA THR A 174 -14.88 1.17 -10.32
C THR A 174 -15.65 1.94 -11.42
N ALA A 175 -16.43 2.96 -11.04
CA ALA A 175 -17.23 3.77 -11.97
C ALA A 175 -16.38 4.40 -13.11
N VAL A 176 -15.15 4.81 -12.79
CA VAL A 176 -14.10 5.15 -13.75
C VAL A 176 -12.96 4.16 -13.46
N PRO A 177 -12.59 3.25 -14.39
CA PRO A 177 -11.50 2.31 -14.17
C PRO A 177 -10.23 3.00 -13.67
N VAL A 178 -9.75 2.59 -12.49
CA VAL A 178 -8.69 3.32 -11.78
C VAL A 178 -7.31 2.81 -12.16
N THR A 179 -6.42 3.73 -12.53
CA THR A 179 -4.98 3.46 -12.63
C THR A 179 -4.50 2.89 -11.30
N SER A 180 -3.86 1.73 -11.30
CA SER A 180 -3.53 1.05 -10.05
C SER A 180 -2.13 0.47 -10.02
N VAL A 181 -1.59 0.35 -8.80
CA VAL A 181 -0.54 -0.61 -8.49
C VAL A 181 -1.21 -1.82 -7.86
N ALA A 182 -1.08 -2.97 -8.52
CA ALA A 182 -1.71 -4.21 -8.07
C ALA A 182 -1.07 -4.72 -6.76
N ILE A 183 -1.92 -5.19 -5.83
CA ILE A 183 -1.47 -5.98 -4.69
C ILE A 183 -1.49 -7.46 -5.11
N PRO A 184 -0.32 -8.09 -5.35
CA PRO A 184 -0.25 -9.45 -5.90
C PRO A 184 -0.42 -10.50 -4.81
N ALA A 185 -1.57 -10.52 -4.11
CA ALA A 185 -1.81 -11.35 -2.93
C ALA A 185 -1.61 -12.85 -3.20
N ALA A 186 -2.07 -13.34 -4.35
CA ALA A 186 -1.88 -14.75 -4.75
C ALA A 186 -0.39 -15.08 -4.94
N GLU A 187 0.36 -14.24 -5.69
CA GLU A 187 1.80 -14.43 -5.92
C GLU A 187 2.60 -14.38 -4.61
N VAL A 188 2.28 -13.43 -3.71
CA VAL A 188 2.91 -13.35 -2.39
C VAL A 188 2.64 -14.61 -1.57
N GLY A 189 1.38 -15.08 -1.55
CA GLY A 189 0.98 -16.29 -0.85
C GLY A 189 1.69 -17.55 -1.38
N GLU A 190 1.69 -17.75 -2.68
CA GLU A 190 2.35 -18.90 -3.33
C GLU A 190 3.86 -18.92 -3.05
N ARG A 191 4.52 -17.76 -3.17
CA ARG A 191 5.95 -17.64 -2.87
C ARG A 191 6.25 -17.84 -1.39
N ALA A 192 5.40 -17.33 -0.48
CA ALA A 192 5.56 -17.53 0.96
C ALA A 192 5.50 -19.03 1.31
N VAL A 193 4.55 -19.76 0.73
CA VAL A 193 4.45 -21.22 0.89
C VAL A 193 5.68 -21.92 0.30
N GLY A 194 6.14 -21.49 -0.90
CA GLY A 194 7.35 -22.05 -1.52
C GLY A 194 8.59 -21.88 -0.63
N LEU A 195 8.82 -20.68 -0.11
CA LEU A 195 9.92 -20.39 0.83
C LEU A 195 9.82 -21.27 2.09
N LEU A 196 8.61 -21.44 2.62
CA LEU A 196 8.37 -22.25 3.81
C LEU A 196 8.66 -23.73 3.54
N MET A 197 8.23 -24.27 2.40
CA MET A 197 8.52 -25.65 1.99
C MET A 197 10.01 -25.88 1.76
N ASP A 198 10.72 -24.92 1.20
CA ASP A 198 12.17 -25.00 1.04
C ASP A 198 12.88 -25.04 2.40
N LYS A 199 12.46 -24.22 3.37
CA LYS A 199 12.99 -24.28 4.76
C LYS A 199 12.72 -25.64 5.41
N LEU A 200 11.51 -26.19 5.27
CA LEU A 200 11.16 -27.52 5.79
C LEU A 200 12.03 -28.64 5.20
N ASN A 201 12.42 -28.48 3.93
CA ASN A 201 13.31 -29.41 3.24
C ASN A 201 14.81 -29.14 3.49
N GLY A 202 15.16 -28.23 4.41
CA GLY A 202 16.54 -27.89 4.73
C GLY A 202 17.27 -27.09 3.64
N ARG A 203 16.55 -26.47 2.72
CA ARG A 203 17.14 -25.63 1.67
C ARG A 203 17.40 -24.23 2.17
N SER A 204 18.45 -23.60 1.65
CA SER A 204 18.71 -22.18 1.90
C SER A 204 17.70 -21.33 1.13
N VAL A 205 17.15 -20.31 1.83
CA VAL A 205 16.20 -19.34 1.26
C VAL A 205 16.72 -17.91 1.50
N PRO A 206 16.36 -16.93 0.67
CA PRO A 206 16.72 -15.53 0.92
C PRO A 206 16.01 -15.02 2.18
N ASP A 207 16.70 -14.16 2.95
CA ASP A 207 16.09 -13.50 4.11
C ASP A 207 15.00 -12.52 3.71
N ALA A 208 15.15 -11.85 2.56
CA ALA A 208 14.21 -10.84 2.08
C ALA A 208 13.84 -11.08 0.62
N THR A 209 12.53 -11.09 0.35
CA THR A 209 11.96 -11.14 -1.00
C THR A 209 10.96 -10.00 -1.17
N LEU A 210 11.32 -8.97 -1.93
CA LEU A 210 10.42 -7.86 -2.28
C LEU A 210 9.95 -8.01 -3.73
N LEU A 211 8.63 -8.04 -3.92
CA LEU A 211 8.03 -8.01 -5.24
C LEU A 211 7.98 -6.56 -5.73
N PRO A 212 8.47 -6.27 -6.94
CA PRO A 212 8.40 -4.92 -7.48
C PRO A 212 6.96 -4.52 -7.80
N PRO A 213 6.58 -3.24 -7.58
CA PRO A 213 5.25 -2.76 -7.95
C PRO A 213 5.06 -2.77 -9.47
N ARG A 214 3.84 -3.10 -9.90
CA ARG A 214 3.42 -3.02 -11.30
C ARG A 214 2.28 -2.04 -11.41
N LEU A 215 2.54 -0.86 -11.97
CA LEU A 215 1.52 0.15 -12.22
C LEU A 215 0.86 -0.11 -13.58
N THR A 216 -0.47 -0.20 -13.57
CA THR A 216 -1.32 -0.35 -14.77
C THR A 216 -2.11 0.93 -14.98
N PRO A 217 -1.80 1.75 -16.02
CA PRO A 217 -2.57 2.93 -16.36
C PRO A 217 -3.98 2.55 -16.83
N ARG A 218 -4.99 3.31 -16.37
CA ARG A 218 -6.41 3.19 -16.79
C ARG A 218 -7.02 4.58 -16.98
N ALA A 219 -8.35 4.68 -16.93
CA ALA A 219 -9.09 5.90 -17.28
C ALA A 219 -9.05 7.01 -16.21
N SER A 220 -8.56 6.76 -15.01
CA SER A 220 -8.64 7.70 -13.88
C SER A 220 -7.49 8.70 -13.79
N THR A 221 -6.55 8.66 -14.71
CA THR A 221 -5.43 9.61 -14.77
C THR A 221 -5.31 10.25 -16.14
N ALA A 222 -4.99 11.53 -16.18
CA ALA A 222 -4.79 12.29 -17.41
C ALA A 222 -3.65 13.32 -17.23
N PRO A 223 -3.00 13.74 -18.33
CA PRO A 223 -2.05 14.84 -18.27
C PRO A 223 -2.72 16.10 -17.73
N ARG A 224 -2.06 16.81 -16.82
CA ARG A 224 -2.51 18.13 -16.41
C ARG A 224 -2.38 19.07 -17.61
N GLY A 225 -3.51 19.64 -18.04
CA GLY A 225 -3.51 20.65 -19.11
C GLY A 225 -2.57 21.80 -18.75
N SER A 226 -1.75 22.21 -19.71
CA SER A 226 -0.95 23.42 -19.59
C SER A 226 -1.92 24.59 -19.47
N GLY A 227 -2.19 25.05 -18.24
CA GLY A 227 -2.93 26.29 -17.99
C GLY A 227 -2.04 27.50 -18.24
#